data_d573620ab78c387fc24a2ff59082d987
#
_entry.id   d573620ab78c387fc24a2ff59082d987
#
_cell.length_a   1.000
_cell.length_b   1.000
_cell.length_c   1.000
_cell.angle_alpha   90.00
_cell.angle_beta   90.00
_cell.angle_gamma   90.00
#
_symmetry.space_group_name_H-M   'P 1'
#
loop_
_entity.id
_entity.type
_entity.pdbx_description
1 polymer ?
#
loop_
_entity_poly.entity_id
_entity_poly.type
_entity_poly.pdbx_seq_one_letter_code
_entity_poly.pdbx_strand_id
1 'polypeptide(L)'
;EEVDGEFVVRLDKERNRELTISPAYRRLLQQSSEDEKVREWVKQRLESARWFIDALRQRQSTLERIAREIFKRQHGFLERGISALQPMRMQEVADALEVHISTISRGVSGKHAQTPNGIFPLKFFFAGGTTKSTGEATSRVSVQDRLRQLVDDEDKSAPLSDDQLAETLAEKDGIQIARRTVSKYRRALGI
;
A
#
# COMPACT_ATOMS: atom_id res chain seq x y z
N GLU A 1 0.74 -9.55 9.43
CA GLU A 1 0.76 -10.33 10.68
C GLU A 1 2.12 -10.13 11.36
N GLU A 2 2.14 -10.21 12.68
CA GLU A 2 3.38 -10.21 13.46
C GLU A 2 3.74 -11.66 13.79
N VAL A 3 4.99 -12.04 13.47
CA VAL A 3 5.54 -13.37 13.72
C VAL A 3 6.92 -13.19 14.35
N ASP A 4 7.12 -13.71 15.56
CA ASP A 4 8.37 -13.60 16.31
C ASP A 4 8.90 -12.15 16.47
N GLY A 5 8.00 -11.17 16.58
CA GLY A 5 8.34 -9.74 16.69
C GLY A 5 8.64 -9.05 15.37
N GLU A 6 8.49 -9.73 14.24
CA GLU A 6 8.64 -9.14 12.92
C GLU A 6 7.30 -9.07 12.15
N PHE A 7 7.08 -7.97 11.42
CA PHE A 7 5.90 -7.83 10.59
C PHE A 7 6.08 -8.56 9.25
N VAL A 8 5.26 -9.58 9.05
CA VAL A 8 5.25 -10.40 7.82
C VAL A 8 4.03 -10.05 6.97
N VAL A 9 4.28 -9.75 5.69
CA VAL A 9 3.21 -9.52 4.71
C VAL A 9 2.72 -10.85 4.17
N ARG A 10 1.40 -11.10 4.27
CA ARG A 10 0.72 -12.25 3.67
C ARG A 10 -0.41 -11.79 2.78
N LEU A 11 -0.57 -12.44 1.65
CA LEU A 11 -1.76 -12.25 0.81
C LEU A 11 -2.92 -13.07 1.38
N ASP A 12 -4.12 -12.46 1.38
CA ASP A 12 -5.34 -13.17 1.73
C ASP A 12 -5.60 -14.31 0.72
N LYS A 13 -5.44 -15.55 1.18
CA LYS A 13 -5.61 -16.76 0.37
C LYS A 13 -7.06 -17.15 0.19
N GLU A 14 -7.98 -16.71 1.05
CA GLU A 14 -9.39 -17.12 1.00
C GLU A 14 -10.09 -16.59 -0.27
N ARG A 15 -9.66 -15.44 -0.78
CA ARG A 15 -10.16 -14.87 -2.05
C ARG A 15 -9.45 -15.38 -3.29
N ASN A 16 -8.32 -16.05 -3.15
CA ASN A 16 -7.51 -16.55 -4.25
C ASN A 16 -7.52 -18.08 -4.27
N ARG A 17 -8.61 -18.65 -4.82
CA ARG A 17 -8.65 -20.10 -5.08
C ARG A 17 -7.50 -20.47 -6.00
N GLU A 18 -6.72 -21.45 -5.61
CA GLU A 18 -5.63 -21.96 -6.44
C GLU A 18 -6.22 -22.67 -7.66
N LEU A 19 -5.96 -22.09 -8.83
CA LEU A 19 -6.39 -22.70 -10.08
C LEU A 19 -5.45 -23.81 -10.44
N THR A 20 -6.00 -24.98 -10.72
CA THR A 20 -5.25 -26.16 -11.18
C THR A 20 -5.85 -26.71 -12.47
N ILE A 21 -5.01 -27.28 -13.31
CA ILE A 21 -5.47 -27.96 -14.51
C ILE A 21 -6.03 -29.31 -14.11
N SER A 22 -7.30 -29.58 -14.49
CA SER A 22 -7.97 -30.85 -14.20
C SER A 22 -7.13 -32.05 -14.69
N PRO A 23 -6.92 -33.07 -13.85
CA PRO A 23 -6.23 -34.29 -14.25
C PRO A 23 -6.90 -35.02 -15.42
N ALA A 24 -8.21 -34.82 -15.61
CA ALA A 24 -8.95 -35.41 -16.72
C ALA A 24 -8.41 -34.94 -18.09
N TYR A 25 -8.11 -33.64 -18.24
CA TYR A 25 -7.53 -33.11 -19.49
C TYR A 25 -6.12 -33.63 -19.75
N ARG A 26 -5.32 -33.88 -18.71
CA ARG A 26 -4.01 -34.51 -18.85
C ARG A 26 -4.10 -35.95 -19.34
N ARG A 27 -5.10 -36.71 -18.83
CA ARG A 27 -5.41 -38.08 -19.29
C ARG A 27 -5.91 -38.09 -20.72
N LEU A 28 -6.78 -37.16 -21.10
CA LEU A 28 -7.27 -37.01 -22.47
C LEU A 28 -6.13 -36.79 -23.46
N LEU A 29 -5.13 -36.01 -23.13
CA LEU A 29 -3.93 -35.80 -23.97
C LEU A 29 -3.16 -37.11 -24.16
N GLN A 30 -3.08 -37.97 -23.16
CA GLN A 30 -2.40 -39.26 -23.22
C GLN A 30 -3.20 -40.31 -24.01
N GLN A 31 -4.53 -40.25 -23.94
CA GLN A 31 -5.43 -41.20 -24.59
C GLN A 31 -5.76 -40.83 -26.05
N SER A 32 -5.68 -39.56 -26.43
CA SER A 32 -5.99 -39.09 -27.80
C SER A 32 -4.82 -39.31 -28.77
N SER A 33 -4.09 -40.39 -28.62
CA SER A 33 -2.93 -40.72 -29.48
C SER A 33 -3.29 -41.03 -30.95
N GLU A 34 -4.57 -41.33 -31.24
CA GLU A 34 -5.03 -41.75 -32.57
C GLU A 34 -5.55 -40.62 -33.46
N ASP A 35 -6.04 -39.48 -32.87
CA ASP A 35 -6.48 -38.31 -33.62
C ASP A 35 -5.57 -37.10 -33.35
N GLU A 36 -4.70 -36.80 -34.32
CA GLU A 36 -3.71 -35.72 -34.22
C GLU A 36 -4.37 -34.35 -34.04
N LYS A 37 -5.54 -34.08 -34.65
CA LYS A 37 -6.29 -32.84 -34.54
C LYS A 37 -6.83 -32.63 -33.14
N VAL A 38 -7.38 -33.69 -32.53
CA VAL A 38 -7.87 -33.64 -31.13
C VAL A 38 -6.70 -33.42 -30.18
N ARG A 39 -5.59 -34.11 -30.40
CA ARG A 39 -4.39 -33.96 -29.57
C ARG A 39 -3.82 -32.56 -29.63
N GLU A 40 -3.73 -31.96 -30.81
CA GLU A 40 -3.23 -30.60 -30.98
C GLU A 40 -4.17 -29.57 -30.35
N TRP A 41 -5.48 -29.73 -30.53
CA TRP A 41 -6.49 -28.88 -29.89
C TRP A 41 -6.38 -28.91 -28.36
N VAL A 42 -6.31 -30.11 -27.75
CA VAL A 42 -6.16 -30.27 -26.29
C VAL A 42 -4.85 -29.65 -25.81
N LYS A 43 -3.75 -29.84 -26.54
CA LYS A 43 -2.45 -29.26 -26.23
C LYS A 43 -2.50 -27.73 -26.18
N GLN A 44 -3.08 -27.07 -27.18
CA GLN A 44 -3.23 -25.62 -27.23
C GLN A 44 -4.06 -25.08 -26.05
N ARG A 45 -5.13 -25.80 -25.68
CA ARG A 45 -5.96 -25.41 -24.51
C ARG A 45 -5.21 -25.55 -23.20
N LEU A 46 -4.43 -26.60 -23.03
CA LEU A 46 -3.59 -26.79 -21.85
C LEU A 46 -2.47 -25.73 -21.75
N GLU A 47 -1.84 -25.37 -22.85
CA GLU A 47 -0.85 -24.30 -22.89
C GLU A 47 -1.46 -22.95 -22.53
N SER A 48 -2.64 -22.61 -23.09
CA SER A 48 -3.37 -21.39 -22.74
C SER A 48 -3.75 -21.35 -21.26
N ALA A 49 -4.21 -22.47 -20.70
CA ALA A 49 -4.56 -22.59 -19.29
C ALA A 49 -3.32 -22.42 -18.38
N ARG A 50 -2.18 -23.02 -18.76
CA ARG A 50 -0.90 -22.85 -18.02
C ARG A 50 -0.48 -21.39 -18.02
N TRP A 51 -0.44 -20.77 -19.21
CA TRP A 51 -0.08 -19.36 -19.34
C TRP A 51 -0.97 -18.46 -18.45
N PHE A 52 -2.28 -18.70 -18.42
CA PHE A 52 -3.20 -17.94 -17.58
C PHE A 52 -2.92 -18.13 -16.07
N ILE A 53 -2.68 -19.38 -15.64
CA ILE A 53 -2.34 -19.70 -14.24
C ILE A 53 -1.02 -19.01 -13.85
N ASP A 54 -0.02 -19.06 -14.71
CA ASP A 54 1.30 -18.46 -14.46
C ASP A 54 1.21 -16.94 -14.42
N ALA A 55 0.39 -16.31 -15.28
CA ALA A 55 0.13 -14.87 -15.24
C ALA A 55 -0.55 -14.44 -13.93
N LEU A 56 -1.48 -15.24 -13.40
CA LEU A 56 -2.10 -14.99 -12.09
C LEU A 56 -1.08 -15.12 -10.94
N ARG A 57 -0.25 -16.15 -10.95
CA ARG A 57 0.82 -16.35 -9.96
C ARG A 57 1.81 -15.18 -9.97
N GLN A 58 2.22 -14.75 -11.15
CA GLN A 58 3.12 -13.61 -11.31
C GLN A 58 2.49 -12.32 -10.77
N ARG A 59 1.19 -12.09 -11.04
CA ARG A 59 0.46 -10.94 -10.49
C ARG A 59 0.43 -10.95 -8.96
N GLN A 60 0.18 -12.12 -8.36
CA GLN A 60 0.17 -12.29 -6.89
C GLN A 60 1.56 -12.03 -6.30
N SER A 61 2.59 -12.63 -6.87
CA SER A 61 3.98 -12.41 -6.46
C SER A 61 4.39 -10.95 -6.57
N THR A 62 4.00 -10.27 -7.65
CA THR A 62 4.27 -8.83 -7.81
C THR A 62 3.58 -8.00 -6.74
N LEU A 63 2.31 -8.29 -6.44
CA LEU A 63 1.58 -7.58 -5.39
C LEU A 63 2.22 -7.79 -4.01
N GLU A 64 2.63 -9.01 -3.71
CA GLU A 64 3.32 -9.33 -2.45
C GLU A 64 4.66 -8.60 -2.32
N ARG A 65 5.46 -8.56 -3.39
CA ARG A 65 6.72 -7.80 -3.42
C ARG A 65 6.48 -6.31 -3.19
N ILE A 66 5.46 -5.73 -3.83
CA ILE A 66 5.08 -4.32 -3.65
C ILE A 66 4.69 -4.06 -2.20
N ALA A 67 3.82 -4.89 -1.62
CA ALA A 67 3.37 -4.72 -0.25
C ALA A 67 4.52 -4.86 0.76
N ARG A 68 5.43 -5.83 0.57
CA ARG A 68 6.62 -5.98 1.41
C ARG A 68 7.52 -4.75 1.36
N GLU A 69 7.78 -4.19 0.18
CA GLU A 69 8.62 -2.99 0.05
C GLU A 69 7.96 -1.76 0.68
N ILE A 70 6.62 -1.62 0.56
CA ILE A 70 5.87 -0.56 1.24
C ILE A 70 6.05 -0.68 2.76
N PHE A 71 5.77 -1.84 3.35
CA PHE A 71 5.78 -2.01 4.80
C PHE A 71 7.20 -2.05 5.39
N LYS A 72 8.19 -2.49 4.63
CA LYS A 72 9.60 -2.33 5.00
C LYS A 72 9.96 -0.86 5.25
N ARG A 73 9.47 0.06 4.40
CA ARG A 73 9.69 1.51 4.54
C ARG A 73 8.78 2.14 5.58
N GLN A 74 7.62 1.55 5.83
CA GLN A 74 6.60 2.05 6.75
C GLN A 74 6.58 1.30 8.09
N HIS A 75 7.74 0.80 8.54
CA HIS A 75 7.85 0.06 9.81
C HIS A 75 7.36 0.90 10.99
N GLY A 76 7.75 2.17 11.06
CA GLY A 76 7.29 3.08 12.11
C GLY A 76 5.76 3.27 12.14
N PHE A 77 5.10 3.22 10.97
CA PHE A 77 3.64 3.23 10.91
C PHE A 77 3.02 1.97 11.54
N LEU A 78 3.62 0.80 11.32
CA LEU A 78 3.10 -0.45 11.89
C LEU A 78 3.14 -0.43 13.43
N GLU A 79 4.18 0.17 14.00
CA GLU A 79 4.37 0.28 15.46
C GLU A 79 3.55 1.42 16.09
N ARG A 80 3.59 2.62 15.51
CA ARG A 80 3.13 3.87 16.14
C ARG A 80 1.95 4.53 15.41
N GLY A 81 1.47 3.92 14.34
CA GLY A 81 0.33 4.43 13.59
C GLY A 81 0.65 5.62 12.68
N ILE A 82 -0.40 6.42 12.41
CA ILE A 82 -0.38 7.50 11.40
C ILE A 82 0.67 8.57 11.71
N SER A 83 0.94 8.86 12.98
CA SER A 83 1.92 9.86 13.40
C SER A 83 3.34 9.57 12.91
N ALA A 84 3.69 8.29 12.74
CA ALA A 84 4.97 7.83 12.26
C ALA A 84 5.01 7.47 10.76
N LEU A 85 3.97 7.82 10.01
CA LEU A 85 3.89 7.56 8.58
C LEU A 85 4.95 8.37 7.83
N GLN A 86 5.84 7.68 7.14
CA GLN A 86 6.91 8.30 6.33
C GLN A 86 6.38 8.70 4.95
N PRO A 87 6.81 9.85 4.40
CA PRO A 87 6.50 10.19 3.02
C PRO A 87 7.22 9.22 2.07
N MET A 88 6.49 8.72 1.08
CA MET A 88 7.00 7.76 0.12
C MET A 88 6.44 8.03 -1.26
N ARG A 89 7.26 7.95 -2.30
CA ARG A 89 6.86 8.10 -3.70
C ARG A 89 6.77 6.72 -4.36
N MET A 90 5.82 6.58 -5.28
CA MET A 90 5.70 5.33 -6.07
C MET A 90 6.96 5.02 -6.87
N GLN A 91 7.71 6.05 -7.31
CA GLN A 91 8.96 5.88 -8.03
C GLN A 91 10.01 5.17 -7.19
N GLU A 92 10.14 5.50 -5.91
CA GLU A 92 11.12 4.89 -5.00
C GLU A 92 10.89 3.38 -4.82
N VAL A 93 9.62 2.96 -4.78
CA VAL A 93 9.25 1.54 -4.72
C VAL A 93 9.47 0.88 -6.08
N ALA A 94 9.21 1.58 -7.18
CA ALA A 94 9.42 1.09 -8.54
C ALA A 94 10.91 0.82 -8.79
N ASP A 95 11.78 1.76 -8.40
CA ASP A 95 13.23 1.65 -8.54
C ASP A 95 13.78 0.48 -7.68
N ALA A 96 13.32 0.36 -6.42
CA ALA A 96 13.74 -0.72 -5.53
C ALA A 96 13.33 -2.12 -6.02
N LEU A 97 12.23 -2.24 -6.77
CA LEU A 97 11.74 -3.50 -7.30
C LEU A 97 12.14 -3.73 -8.77
N GLU A 98 12.85 -2.77 -9.38
CA GLU A 98 13.27 -2.79 -10.80
C GLU A 98 12.08 -2.97 -11.75
N VAL A 99 10.98 -2.25 -11.47
CA VAL A 99 9.77 -2.28 -12.31
C VAL A 99 9.34 -0.86 -12.72
N HIS A 100 8.54 -0.76 -13.77
CA HIS A 100 8.01 0.53 -14.17
C HIS A 100 6.98 1.06 -13.15
N ILE A 101 6.94 2.37 -12.91
CA ILE A 101 6.03 3.03 -11.96
C ILE A 101 4.54 2.66 -12.21
N SER A 102 4.15 2.43 -13.46
CA SER A 102 2.78 2.00 -13.80
C SER A 102 2.43 0.63 -13.21
N THR A 103 3.42 -0.25 -12.99
CA THR A 103 3.23 -1.55 -12.35
C THR A 103 2.87 -1.36 -10.88
N ILE A 104 3.56 -0.43 -10.18
CA ILE A 104 3.23 -0.07 -8.80
C ILE A 104 1.83 0.53 -8.73
N SER A 105 1.54 1.56 -9.54
CA SER A 105 0.25 2.25 -9.54
C SER A 105 -0.93 1.29 -9.78
N ARG A 106 -0.81 0.38 -10.75
CA ARG A 106 -1.83 -0.67 -11.02
C ARG A 106 -1.88 -1.71 -9.90
N GLY A 107 -0.74 -2.10 -9.34
CA GLY A 107 -0.65 -3.07 -8.25
C GLY A 107 -1.36 -2.61 -6.99
N VAL A 108 -1.23 -1.35 -6.59
CA VAL A 108 -1.84 -0.80 -5.38
C VAL A 108 -3.28 -0.31 -5.56
N SER A 109 -3.73 -0.12 -6.80
CA SER A 109 -5.09 0.38 -7.08
C SER A 109 -6.16 -0.59 -6.59
N GLY A 110 -7.11 -0.10 -5.78
CA GLY A 110 -8.21 -0.87 -5.21
C GLY A 110 -7.76 -2.02 -4.29
N LYS A 111 -6.55 -1.96 -3.74
CA LYS A 111 -6.03 -2.94 -2.79
C LYS A 111 -5.92 -2.33 -1.40
N HIS A 112 -6.23 -3.13 -0.38
CA HIS A 112 -6.19 -2.76 1.02
C HIS A 112 -5.27 -3.69 1.77
N ALA A 113 -4.67 -3.18 2.84
CA ALA A 113 -3.91 -3.96 3.80
C ALA A 113 -4.55 -3.86 5.17
N GLN A 114 -4.69 -4.98 5.83
CA GLN A 114 -5.01 -5.03 7.24
C GLN A 114 -3.71 -4.89 8.02
N THR A 115 -3.64 -3.90 8.89
CA THR A 115 -2.48 -3.61 9.73
C THR A 115 -2.90 -3.60 11.21
N PRO A 116 -1.98 -3.61 12.18
CA PRO A 116 -2.32 -3.44 13.59
C PRO A 116 -3.12 -2.15 13.88
N ASN A 117 -2.90 -1.11 13.08
CA ASN A 117 -3.54 0.20 13.23
C ASN A 117 -4.85 0.33 12.42
N GLY A 118 -5.34 -0.75 11.79
CA GLY A 118 -6.57 -0.75 11.00
C GLY A 118 -6.39 -1.16 9.54
N ILE A 119 -7.45 -1.02 8.75
CA ILE A 119 -7.47 -1.36 7.32
C ILE A 119 -7.25 -0.11 6.50
N PHE A 120 -6.19 -0.09 5.70
CA PHE A 120 -5.81 1.04 4.85
C PHE A 120 -5.68 0.63 3.40
N PRO A 121 -6.12 1.49 2.45
CA PRO A 121 -5.80 1.26 1.04
C PRO A 121 -4.29 1.37 0.83
N LEU A 122 -3.68 0.49 0.03
CA LEU A 122 -2.23 0.55 -0.23
C LEU A 122 -1.78 1.89 -0.82
N LYS A 123 -2.68 2.58 -1.53
CA LYS A 123 -2.42 3.93 -2.07
C LYS A 123 -2.21 4.98 -0.97
N PHE A 124 -2.75 4.76 0.23
CA PHE A 124 -2.60 5.66 1.39
C PHE A 124 -1.12 5.87 1.76
N PHE A 125 -0.30 4.84 1.65
CA PHE A 125 1.11 4.89 2.01
C PHE A 125 1.98 5.73 1.06
N PHE A 126 1.44 6.16 -0.07
CA PHE A 126 2.11 7.03 -1.03
C PHE A 126 1.69 8.50 -0.86
N ALA A 127 1.66 8.96 0.38
CA ALA A 127 1.39 10.36 0.69
C ALA A 127 2.65 11.20 0.46
N GLY A 128 2.49 12.36 -0.16
CA GLY A 128 3.55 13.37 -0.23
C GLY A 128 3.91 13.87 1.17
N GLY A 129 5.11 14.41 1.35
CA GLY A 129 5.61 14.84 2.64
C GLY A 129 6.08 16.30 2.69
N THR A 130 6.34 16.74 3.89
CA THR A 130 7.02 18.01 4.27
C THR A 130 8.26 17.65 5.07
N THR A 131 9.28 18.46 5.00
CA THR A 131 10.52 18.25 5.78
C THR A 131 10.37 18.95 7.14
N LYS A 132 10.74 18.26 8.22
CA LYS A 132 10.85 18.84 9.56
C LYS A 132 12.11 19.73 9.65
N SER A 133 12.14 20.59 10.68
CA SER A 133 13.34 21.39 11.00
C SER A 133 14.58 20.54 11.31
N THR A 134 14.38 19.30 11.77
CA THR A 134 15.42 18.31 12.01
C THR A 134 15.97 17.64 10.74
N GLY A 135 15.44 17.97 9.55
CA GLY A 135 15.78 17.32 8.29
C GLY A 135 14.99 16.03 8.01
N GLU A 136 14.22 15.54 8.97
CA GLU A 136 13.38 14.36 8.79
C GLU A 136 12.14 14.67 7.93
N ALA A 137 11.80 13.75 7.03
CA ALA A 137 10.61 13.87 6.22
C ALA A 137 9.36 13.41 7.00
N THR A 138 8.28 14.18 6.95
CA THR A 138 7.00 13.87 7.58
C THR A 138 5.90 13.83 6.54
N SER A 139 5.02 12.82 6.59
CA SER A 139 3.94 12.69 5.61
C SER A 139 2.88 13.79 5.82
N ARG A 140 2.23 14.19 4.70
CA ARG A 140 1.09 15.12 4.77
C ARG A 140 -0.02 14.60 5.69
N VAL A 141 -0.25 13.30 5.69
CA VAL A 141 -1.30 12.65 6.49
C VAL A 141 -0.95 12.72 7.98
N SER A 142 0.31 12.50 8.34
CA SER A 142 0.80 12.62 9.71
C SER A 142 0.65 14.06 10.23
N VAL A 143 0.97 15.06 9.39
CA VAL A 143 0.77 16.49 9.76
C VAL A 143 -0.72 16.82 9.96
N GLN A 144 -1.59 16.29 9.11
CA GLN A 144 -3.04 16.48 9.25
C GLN A 144 -3.59 15.79 10.51
N ASP A 145 -3.12 14.61 10.84
CA ASP A 145 -3.49 13.88 12.05
C ASP A 145 -3.07 14.66 13.30
N ARG A 146 -1.84 15.17 13.30
CA ARG A 146 -1.33 15.99 14.41
C ARG A 146 -2.10 17.30 14.58
N LEU A 147 -2.43 17.96 13.46
CA LEU A 147 -3.25 19.16 13.48
C LEU A 147 -4.65 18.88 14.07
N ARG A 148 -5.25 17.74 13.72
CA ARG A 148 -6.53 17.33 14.27
C ARG A 148 -6.45 17.13 15.78
N GLN A 149 -5.43 16.43 16.28
CA GLN A 149 -5.20 16.24 17.72
C GLN A 149 -5.09 17.58 18.44
N LEU A 150 -4.35 18.56 17.90
CA LEU A 150 -4.20 19.88 18.50
C LEU A 150 -5.53 20.63 18.61
N VAL A 151 -6.40 20.48 17.59
CA VAL A 151 -7.74 21.12 17.61
C VAL A 151 -8.72 20.35 18.51
N ASP A 152 -8.58 19.03 18.61
CA ASP A 152 -9.41 18.22 19.52
C ASP A 152 -9.06 18.49 20.99
N ASP A 153 -7.79 18.79 21.28
CA ASP A 153 -7.24 19.07 22.62
C ASP A 153 -7.34 20.57 23.01
N GLU A 154 -7.72 21.49 22.08
CA GLU A 154 -7.80 22.92 22.37
C GLU A 154 -8.95 23.28 23.29
N ASP A 155 -8.80 24.38 24.03
CA ASP A 155 -9.90 24.97 24.78
C ASP A 155 -10.93 25.60 23.82
N LYS A 156 -12.09 24.99 23.74
CA LYS A 156 -13.19 25.45 22.85
C LYS A 156 -13.73 26.83 23.18
N SER A 157 -13.43 27.37 24.37
CA SER A 157 -13.75 28.75 24.72
C SER A 157 -12.77 29.77 24.13
N ALA A 158 -11.54 29.30 23.75
CA ALA A 158 -10.49 30.13 23.16
C ALA A 158 -9.79 29.33 22.03
N PRO A 159 -10.42 29.11 20.86
CA PRO A 159 -9.90 28.30 19.80
C PRO A 159 -8.62 28.87 19.20
N LEU A 160 -7.67 28.00 18.87
CA LEU A 160 -6.39 28.37 18.31
C LEU A 160 -6.53 28.92 16.88
N SER A 161 -5.86 30.01 16.61
CA SER A 161 -5.75 30.56 15.25
C SER A 161 -4.82 29.72 14.37
N ASP A 162 -4.94 29.86 13.04
CA ASP A 162 -4.06 29.16 12.08
C ASP A 162 -2.58 29.51 12.29
N ASP A 163 -2.25 30.71 12.77
CA ASP A 163 -0.88 31.11 13.09
C ASP A 163 -0.37 30.42 14.36
N GLN A 164 -1.19 30.36 15.42
CA GLN A 164 -0.83 29.67 16.66
C GLN A 164 -0.70 28.14 16.45
N LEU A 165 -1.53 27.54 15.60
CA LEU A 165 -1.41 26.13 15.23
C LEU A 165 -0.12 25.86 14.44
N ALA A 166 0.27 26.77 13.52
CA ALA A 166 1.54 26.65 12.80
C ALA A 166 2.76 26.76 13.73
N GLU A 167 2.71 27.69 14.68
CA GLU A 167 3.74 27.90 15.70
C GLU A 167 3.83 26.70 16.64
N THR A 168 2.74 26.18 17.12
CA THR A 168 2.69 24.98 17.98
C THR A 168 3.25 23.75 17.29
N LEU A 169 2.94 23.54 16.00
CA LEU A 169 3.50 22.46 15.20
C LEU A 169 5.02 22.62 15.01
N ALA A 170 5.50 23.85 14.84
CA ALA A 170 6.92 24.13 14.70
C ALA A 170 7.68 23.89 16.01
N GLU A 171 7.15 24.37 17.14
CA GLU A 171 7.79 24.28 18.45
C GLU A 171 7.75 22.86 19.06
N LYS A 172 6.58 22.21 19.04
CA LYS A 172 6.41 20.91 19.70
C LYS A 172 6.84 19.74 18.83
N ASP A 173 6.57 19.82 17.53
CA ASP A 173 6.74 18.69 16.62
C ASP A 173 7.85 18.93 15.56
N GLY A 174 8.44 20.12 15.53
CA GLY A 174 9.45 20.52 14.57
C GLY A 174 8.93 20.65 13.13
N ILE A 175 7.60 20.69 12.94
CA ILE A 175 6.95 20.69 11.64
C ILE A 175 6.74 22.13 11.17
N GLN A 176 7.53 22.55 10.18
CA GLN A 176 7.42 23.89 9.61
C GLN A 176 6.44 23.91 8.44
N ILE A 177 5.27 24.50 8.65
CA ILE A 177 4.26 24.72 7.61
C ILE A 177 3.74 26.15 7.67
N ALA A 178 3.45 26.70 6.49
CA ALA A 178 2.89 28.04 6.41
C ALA A 178 1.42 28.07 6.88
N ARG A 179 0.97 29.20 7.45
CA ARG A 179 -0.43 29.46 7.82
C ARG A 179 -1.44 29.02 6.74
N ARG A 180 -1.17 29.37 5.47
CA ARG A 180 -2.04 28.96 4.35
C ARG A 180 -2.20 27.44 4.22
N THR A 181 -1.17 26.69 4.61
CA THR A 181 -1.21 25.22 4.60
C THR A 181 -2.08 24.71 5.76
N VAL A 182 -1.98 25.33 6.95
CA VAL A 182 -2.86 25.02 8.10
C VAL A 182 -4.32 25.26 7.72
N SER A 183 -4.64 26.44 7.19
CA SER A 183 -6.00 26.77 6.73
C SER A 183 -6.54 25.79 5.69
N LYS A 184 -5.69 25.37 4.73
CA LYS A 184 -6.06 24.35 3.75
C LYS A 184 -6.35 22.99 4.39
N TYR A 185 -5.56 22.60 5.39
CA TYR A 185 -5.74 21.31 6.09
C TYR A 185 -6.97 21.34 6.99
N ARG A 186 -7.22 22.41 7.72
CA ARG A 186 -8.44 22.59 8.52
C ARG A 186 -9.70 22.43 7.67
N ARG A 187 -9.77 23.12 6.51
CA ARG A 187 -10.88 22.97 5.56
C ARG A 187 -11.04 21.53 5.06
N ALA A 188 -9.93 20.85 4.77
CA ALA A 188 -9.96 19.47 4.27
C ALA A 188 -10.42 18.47 5.35
N LEU A 189 -10.19 18.77 6.62
CA LEU A 189 -10.58 17.98 7.78
C LEU A 189 -11.97 18.36 8.31
N GLY A 190 -12.53 19.50 7.90
CA GLY A 190 -13.81 19.99 8.39
C GLY A 190 -13.77 20.55 9.83
N ILE A 191 -12.61 21.07 10.24
CA ILE A 191 -12.34 21.61 11.58
C ILE A 191 -11.92 23.06 11.53
#